data_22a8d819a1b25c9569713a61c0b0e2b6
#
_entry.id   22a8d819a1b25c9569713a61c0b0e2b6
#
_cell.length_a   1.000
_cell.length_b   1.000
_cell.length_c   1.000
_cell.angle_alpha   90.00
_cell.angle_beta   90.00
_cell.angle_gamma   90.00
#
_symmetry.space_group_name_H-M   'P 1'
#
loop_
_entity.id
_entity.type
_entity.pdbx_description
1 polymer ?
#
loop_
_entity_poly.entity_id
_entity_poly.type
_entity_poly.pdbx_seq_one_letter_code
_entity_poly.pdbx_strand_id
1 'polypeptide(L)'
;MTRRNALATAVAGPAALAAQTTKTRSYLELRYFLMRNSRTNQATRTADFISSAWIPASKRAGAGLVGVFNAVIAPESPFALAVTSYPSMGAMQTTLEKLGADPVYQKAHAAYSAGPDTPYVRMESTLLRCFAAMPAVDPGTAGASPRTFELRTYASDNEATLQTKIKMFADAEIDIFRKCGMHPVFFAEAVVGSNLPRLTYMLAYENLAAREKAWATFGSHPDWQKLKVTPGYSDAEIVSNISNAILRPGAGSEIR
;
A
#
# COMPACT_ATOMS: atom_id res chain seq x y z
N MET A 1 -38.87 49.44 51.29
CA MET A 1 -39.06 48.03 50.84
C MET A 1 -38.27 47.84 49.54
N THR A 2 -37.08 47.29 49.61
CA THR A 2 -36.15 47.16 48.49
C THR A 2 -36.03 45.67 48.15
N ARG A 3 -36.49 45.23 46.99
CA ARG A 3 -36.33 43.87 46.47
C ARG A 3 -34.95 43.70 45.86
N ARG A 4 -34.12 42.84 46.41
CA ARG A 4 -32.88 42.41 45.84
C ARG A 4 -33.17 41.28 44.86
N ASN A 5 -32.85 41.46 43.58
CA ASN A 5 -32.80 40.40 42.57
C ASN A 5 -31.45 39.69 42.67
N ALA A 6 -31.48 38.40 42.97
CA ALA A 6 -30.30 37.55 42.89
C ALA A 6 -30.18 37.01 41.47
N LEU A 7 -29.07 37.38 40.76
CA LEU A 7 -28.67 36.73 39.52
C LEU A 7 -28.01 35.38 39.89
N ALA A 8 -28.61 34.31 39.41
CA ALA A 8 -27.99 32.98 39.42
C ALA A 8 -27.05 32.88 38.18
N THR A 9 -25.78 32.83 38.46
CA THR A 9 -24.75 32.56 37.42
C THR A 9 -24.67 31.05 37.21
N ALA A 10 -25.16 30.56 36.07
CA ALA A 10 -24.95 29.18 35.65
C ALA A 10 -23.53 28.98 35.19
N VAL A 11 -22.72 28.23 35.92
CA VAL A 11 -21.39 27.79 35.51
C VAL A 11 -21.56 26.62 34.57
N ALA A 12 -21.33 26.86 33.28
CA ALA A 12 -21.22 25.81 32.26
C ALA A 12 -19.94 25.03 32.51
N GLY A 13 -20.05 23.76 32.91
CA GLY A 13 -18.92 22.85 33.01
C GLY A 13 -18.29 22.56 31.64
N PRO A 14 -17.00 22.21 31.57
CA PRO A 14 -16.34 21.93 30.30
C PRO A 14 -16.96 20.65 29.71
N ALA A 15 -17.52 20.78 28.49
CA ALA A 15 -17.91 19.65 27.66
C ALA A 15 -16.64 18.85 27.35
N ALA A 16 -16.54 17.64 27.88
CA ALA A 16 -15.47 16.72 27.51
C ALA A 16 -15.61 16.40 26.02
N LEU A 17 -14.73 16.97 25.20
CA LEU A 17 -14.56 16.57 23.80
C LEU A 17 -14.10 15.11 23.82
N ALA A 18 -14.98 14.17 23.49
CA ALA A 18 -14.62 12.78 23.28
C ALA A 18 -13.58 12.75 22.15
N ALA A 19 -12.32 12.54 22.49
CA ALA A 19 -11.26 12.32 21.54
C ALA A 19 -11.62 11.07 20.72
N GLN A 20 -12.05 11.26 19.48
CA GLN A 20 -12.15 10.17 18.53
C GLN A 20 -10.73 9.60 18.40
N THR A 21 -10.53 8.37 18.87
CA THR A 21 -9.30 7.61 18.66
C THR A 21 -9.17 7.35 17.16
N THR A 22 -8.54 8.28 16.44
CA THR A 22 -8.18 8.07 15.05
C THR A 22 -7.20 6.90 15.02
N LYS A 23 -7.59 5.79 14.40
CA LYS A 23 -6.70 4.65 14.20
C LYS A 23 -5.41 5.14 13.56
N THR A 24 -4.27 4.84 14.17
CA THR A 24 -2.95 5.21 13.64
C THR A 24 -2.79 4.63 12.22
N ARG A 25 -2.48 5.49 11.27
CA ARG A 25 -2.29 5.11 9.87
C ARG A 25 -0.89 4.52 9.69
N SER A 26 -0.82 3.30 9.15
CA SER A 26 0.44 2.65 8.83
C SER A 26 1.15 3.33 7.66
N TYR A 27 2.46 3.19 7.64
CA TYR A 27 3.31 3.52 6.49
C TYR A 27 3.69 2.24 5.77
N LEU A 28 3.81 2.34 4.44
CA LEU A 28 4.20 1.23 3.57
C LEU A 28 5.43 1.66 2.76
N GLU A 29 6.46 0.85 2.77
CA GLU A 29 7.54 0.96 1.80
C GLU A 29 7.25 0.03 0.62
N LEU A 30 7.20 0.57 -0.59
CA LEU A 30 7.21 -0.18 -1.83
C LEU A 30 8.63 -0.17 -2.37
N ARG A 31 9.33 -1.30 -2.26
CA ARG A 31 10.70 -1.46 -2.73
C ARG A 31 10.76 -2.38 -3.93
N TYR A 32 11.17 -1.84 -5.06
CA TYR A 32 11.39 -2.58 -6.30
C TYR A 32 12.85 -3.00 -6.44
N PHE A 33 13.07 -4.27 -6.73
CA PHE A 33 14.34 -4.79 -7.20
C PHE A 33 14.18 -5.01 -8.71
N LEU A 34 14.62 -4.03 -9.50
CA LEU A 34 14.53 -4.08 -10.95
C LEU A 34 15.67 -4.97 -11.48
N MET A 35 15.30 -5.92 -12.30
CA MET A 35 16.20 -6.96 -12.78
C MET A 35 16.26 -6.96 -14.32
N ARG A 36 17.13 -7.79 -14.87
CA ARG A 36 17.22 -8.08 -16.30
C ARG A 36 17.15 -9.57 -16.56
N ASN A 37 16.84 -9.97 -17.76
CA ASN A 37 17.08 -11.33 -18.20
C ASN A 37 18.59 -11.62 -18.13
N SER A 38 18.98 -12.59 -17.33
CA SER A 38 20.37 -12.88 -17.00
C SER A 38 20.65 -14.37 -17.16
N ARG A 39 21.84 -14.70 -17.71
CA ARG A 39 22.32 -16.10 -17.79
C ARG A 39 22.61 -16.70 -16.41
N THR A 40 22.72 -15.87 -15.39
CA THR A 40 23.03 -16.25 -14.01
C THR A 40 21.79 -16.30 -13.12
N ASN A 41 20.59 -16.38 -13.70
CA ASN A 41 19.31 -16.48 -12.97
C ASN A 41 19.15 -15.38 -11.90
N GLN A 42 19.36 -14.12 -12.28
CA GLN A 42 19.26 -12.96 -11.37
C GLN A 42 17.93 -12.95 -10.60
N ALA A 43 16.80 -13.27 -11.27
CA ALA A 43 15.48 -13.29 -10.65
C ALA A 43 15.38 -14.36 -9.54
N THR A 44 15.87 -15.59 -9.79
CA THR A 44 15.88 -16.66 -8.79
C THR A 44 16.77 -16.30 -7.59
N ARG A 45 17.98 -15.82 -7.84
CA ARG A 45 18.92 -15.40 -6.77
C ARG A 45 18.33 -14.30 -5.90
N THR A 46 17.63 -13.34 -6.51
CA THR A 46 16.96 -12.26 -5.79
C THR A 46 15.79 -12.80 -4.97
N ALA A 47 14.98 -13.68 -5.54
CA ALA A 47 13.87 -14.33 -4.81
C ALA A 47 14.36 -15.15 -3.62
N ASP A 48 15.43 -15.92 -3.79
CA ASP A 48 16.06 -16.72 -2.72
C ASP A 48 16.61 -15.82 -1.61
N PHE A 49 17.33 -14.75 -1.95
CA PHE A 49 17.83 -13.79 -0.97
C PHE A 49 16.69 -13.13 -0.20
N ILE A 50 15.64 -12.68 -0.90
CA ILE A 50 14.48 -12.02 -0.27
C ILE A 50 13.81 -12.98 0.72
N SER A 51 13.51 -14.21 0.28
CA SER A 51 12.74 -15.17 1.09
C SER A 51 13.55 -15.77 2.25
N SER A 52 14.84 -16.09 2.03
CA SER A 52 15.66 -16.78 3.03
C SER A 52 16.43 -15.86 3.99
N ALA A 53 16.69 -14.60 3.57
CA ALA A 53 17.50 -13.68 4.36
C ALA A 53 16.79 -12.37 4.69
N TRP A 54 16.31 -11.65 3.66
CA TRP A 54 15.79 -10.29 3.87
C TRP A 54 14.48 -10.26 4.67
N ILE A 55 13.48 -11.12 4.33
CA ILE A 55 12.21 -11.20 5.09
C ILE A 55 12.46 -11.60 6.55
N PRO A 56 13.16 -12.72 6.86
CA PRO A 56 13.40 -13.10 8.25
C PRO A 56 14.15 -12.03 9.05
N ALA A 57 15.13 -11.36 8.45
CA ALA A 57 15.86 -10.29 9.11
C ALA A 57 15.00 -9.05 9.34
N SER A 58 14.19 -8.65 8.37
CA SER A 58 13.24 -7.54 8.49
C SER A 58 12.23 -7.78 9.62
N LYS A 59 11.74 -9.01 9.75
CA LYS A 59 10.83 -9.40 10.85
C LYS A 59 11.52 -9.32 12.21
N ARG A 60 12.76 -9.83 12.34
CA ARG A 60 13.54 -9.68 13.59
C ARG A 60 13.83 -8.23 13.93
N ALA A 61 14.02 -7.39 12.92
CA ALA A 61 14.25 -5.95 13.10
C ALA A 61 13.00 -5.17 13.51
N GLY A 62 11.79 -5.75 13.38
CA GLY A 62 10.53 -5.16 13.80
C GLY A 62 9.63 -4.67 12.67
N ALA A 63 9.87 -5.10 11.43
CA ALA A 63 8.94 -4.85 10.33
C ALA A 63 7.56 -5.49 10.62
N GLY A 64 6.49 -4.83 10.22
CA GLY A 64 5.14 -5.36 10.23
C GLY A 64 4.93 -6.44 9.17
N LEU A 65 3.82 -6.40 8.43
CA LEU A 65 3.59 -7.32 7.32
C LEU A 65 4.58 -7.07 6.18
N VAL A 66 5.09 -8.15 5.60
CA VAL A 66 5.98 -8.13 4.44
C VAL A 66 5.34 -8.95 3.31
N GLY A 67 4.84 -8.25 2.29
CA GLY A 67 4.41 -8.86 1.04
C GLY A 67 5.53 -8.81 0.00
N VAL A 68 5.72 -9.90 -0.72
CA VAL A 68 6.64 -9.94 -1.87
C VAL A 68 5.90 -10.41 -3.10
N PHE A 69 6.15 -9.74 -4.22
CA PHE A 69 5.43 -9.96 -5.46
C PHE A 69 6.37 -9.97 -6.65
N ASN A 70 6.05 -10.79 -7.64
CA ASN A 70 6.72 -10.82 -8.93
C ASN A 70 5.75 -10.34 -10.03
N ALA A 71 6.27 -9.65 -11.03
CA ALA A 71 5.50 -9.19 -12.17
C ALA A 71 4.98 -10.36 -13.01
N VAL A 72 3.70 -10.29 -13.38
CA VAL A 72 3.08 -11.13 -14.42
C VAL A 72 2.88 -10.29 -15.67
N ILE A 73 2.26 -9.12 -15.51
CA ILE A 73 2.08 -8.11 -16.56
C ILE A 73 2.39 -6.76 -15.93
N ALA A 74 3.39 -6.06 -16.45
CA ALA A 74 3.79 -4.75 -15.96
C ALA A 74 4.48 -3.94 -17.08
N PRO A 75 4.55 -2.60 -16.95
CA PRO A 75 5.27 -1.76 -17.91
C PRO A 75 6.77 -2.12 -18.04
N GLU A 76 7.39 -2.53 -16.93
CA GLU A 76 8.76 -3.03 -16.86
C GLU A 76 8.79 -4.39 -16.19
N SER A 77 9.65 -5.30 -16.65
CA SER A 77 9.88 -6.62 -16.06
C SER A 77 11.22 -7.20 -16.56
N PRO A 78 11.87 -8.10 -15.79
CA PRO A 78 11.43 -8.65 -14.51
C PRO A 78 11.74 -7.71 -13.32
N PHE A 79 10.91 -7.78 -12.28
CA PHE A 79 11.19 -7.19 -10.98
C PHE A 79 10.62 -8.04 -9.84
N ALA A 80 11.17 -7.86 -8.65
CA ALA A 80 10.53 -8.23 -7.40
C ALA A 80 10.10 -6.96 -6.66
N LEU A 81 8.86 -6.93 -6.18
CA LEU A 81 8.32 -5.85 -5.36
C LEU A 81 8.16 -6.35 -3.92
N ALA A 82 8.80 -5.67 -2.98
CA ALA A 82 8.56 -5.86 -1.56
C ALA A 82 7.67 -4.72 -1.02
N VAL A 83 6.58 -5.09 -0.35
CA VAL A 83 5.66 -4.18 0.35
C VAL A 83 5.85 -4.43 1.84
N THR A 84 6.47 -3.49 2.55
CA THR A 84 6.74 -3.61 3.98
C THR A 84 5.93 -2.60 4.75
N SER A 85 5.18 -3.04 5.77
CA SER A 85 4.39 -2.15 6.61
C SER A 85 5.13 -1.76 7.89
N TYR A 86 4.93 -0.51 8.31
CA TYR A 86 5.46 0.07 9.55
C TYR A 86 4.38 0.87 10.27
N PRO A 87 4.32 0.85 11.61
CA PRO A 87 3.35 1.65 12.36
C PRO A 87 3.65 3.16 12.31
N SER A 88 4.89 3.56 12.01
CA SER A 88 5.32 4.96 11.89
C SER A 88 6.62 5.08 11.08
N MET A 89 6.97 6.29 10.66
CA MET A 89 8.28 6.58 10.03
C MET A 89 9.45 6.30 10.99
N GLY A 90 9.30 6.62 12.28
CA GLY A 90 10.31 6.31 13.29
C GLY A 90 10.50 4.79 13.47
N ALA A 91 9.42 4.00 13.40
CA ALA A 91 9.53 2.54 13.41
C ALA A 91 10.25 2.01 12.16
N MET A 92 10.02 2.60 10.99
CA MET A 92 10.77 2.28 9.77
C MET A 92 12.26 2.54 9.96
N GLN A 93 12.63 3.74 10.45
CA GLN A 93 14.03 4.10 10.72
C GLN A 93 14.69 3.08 11.65
N THR A 94 14.07 2.80 12.81
CA THR A 94 14.58 1.83 13.79
C THR A 94 14.74 0.43 13.18
N THR A 95 13.77 0.01 12.33
CA THR A 95 13.85 -1.29 11.66
C THR A 95 15.03 -1.35 10.68
N LEU A 96 15.25 -0.30 9.89
CA LEU A 96 16.37 -0.24 8.94
C LEU A 96 17.73 -0.22 9.66
N GLU A 97 17.86 0.50 10.78
CA GLU A 97 19.07 0.52 11.62
C GLU A 97 19.38 -0.89 12.19
N LYS A 98 18.37 -1.57 12.75
CA LYS A 98 18.52 -2.93 13.27
C LYS A 98 18.84 -3.94 12.17
N LEU A 99 18.19 -3.82 11.00
CA LEU A 99 18.48 -4.67 9.85
C LEU A 99 19.92 -4.47 9.39
N GLY A 100 20.39 -3.22 9.30
CA GLY A 100 21.76 -2.88 8.97
C GLY A 100 22.80 -3.40 9.98
N ALA A 101 22.42 -3.56 11.25
CA ALA A 101 23.28 -4.08 12.31
C ALA A 101 23.20 -5.63 12.49
N ASP A 102 22.27 -6.33 11.82
CA ASP A 102 22.09 -7.80 11.93
C ASP A 102 23.23 -8.55 11.23
N PRO A 103 24.15 -9.24 11.96
CA PRO A 103 25.31 -9.91 11.35
C PRO A 103 24.91 -11.08 10.44
N VAL A 104 23.77 -11.73 10.70
CA VAL A 104 23.26 -12.81 9.85
C VAL A 104 22.80 -12.25 8.51
N TYR A 105 22.06 -11.14 8.54
CA TYR A 105 21.66 -10.43 7.34
C TYR A 105 22.84 -9.89 6.55
N GLN A 106 23.81 -9.25 7.22
CA GLN A 106 25.03 -8.70 6.60
C GLN A 106 25.81 -9.80 5.84
N LYS A 107 25.99 -10.97 6.46
CA LYS A 107 26.66 -12.10 5.81
C LYS A 107 25.90 -12.58 4.56
N ALA A 108 24.58 -12.73 4.67
CA ALA A 108 23.74 -13.16 3.54
C ALA A 108 23.72 -12.12 2.43
N HIS A 109 23.64 -10.82 2.76
CA HIS A 109 23.68 -9.71 1.81
C HIS A 109 25.04 -9.64 1.09
N ALA A 110 26.15 -9.80 1.80
CA ALA A 110 27.48 -9.85 1.19
C ALA A 110 27.61 -11.01 0.19
N ALA A 111 27.12 -12.20 0.55
CA ALA A 111 27.13 -13.38 -0.35
C ALA A 111 26.25 -13.15 -1.59
N TYR A 112 25.08 -12.54 -1.43
CA TYR A 112 24.19 -12.18 -2.52
C TYR A 112 24.84 -11.15 -3.47
N SER A 113 25.52 -10.14 -2.90
CA SER A 113 26.19 -9.07 -3.67
C SER A 113 27.45 -9.54 -4.39
N ALA A 114 28.16 -10.55 -3.84
CA ALA A 114 29.35 -11.14 -4.42
C ALA A 114 29.06 -12.21 -5.51
N GLY A 115 27.81 -12.43 -5.86
CA GLY A 115 27.41 -13.44 -6.82
C GLY A 115 27.97 -13.22 -8.23
N PRO A 116 27.68 -14.15 -9.18
CA PRO A 116 28.30 -14.17 -10.50
C PRO A 116 27.88 -13.02 -11.42
N ASP A 117 26.92 -12.22 -10.99
CA ASP A 117 26.37 -11.04 -11.69
C ASP A 117 25.82 -10.06 -10.64
N THR A 118 25.52 -8.83 -11.05
CA THR A 118 24.87 -7.84 -10.19
C THR A 118 23.60 -8.45 -9.55
N PRO A 119 23.32 -8.16 -8.28
CA PRO A 119 22.13 -8.69 -7.60
C PRO A 119 20.83 -8.16 -8.25
N TYR A 120 20.80 -6.91 -8.67
CA TYR A 120 19.72 -6.24 -9.39
C TYR A 120 20.33 -5.11 -10.26
N VAL A 121 19.56 -4.59 -11.20
CA VAL A 121 20.01 -3.46 -12.06
C VAL A 121 19.86 -2.14 -11.31
N ARG A 122 18.71 -1.96 -10.65
CA ARG A 122 18.35 -0.76 -9.89
C ARG A 122 17.38 -1.13 -8.77
N MET A 123 17.46 -0.41 -7.67
CA MET A 123 16.48 -0.48 -6.59
C MET A 123 15.75 0.87 -6.51
N GLU A 124 14.43 0.82 -6.42
CA GLU A 124 13.59 1.99 -6.22
C GLU A 124 12.77 1.80 -4.93
N SER A 125 12.60 2.86 -4.17
CA SER A 125 11.79 2.84 -2.95
C SER A 125 10.84 4.03 -2.92
N THR A 126 9.60 3.78 -2.52
CA THR A 126 8.57 4.80 -2.30
C THR A 126 7.96 4.57 -0.93
N LEU A 127 7.85 5.63 -0.15
CA LEU A 127 7.16 5.60 1.13
C LEU A 127 5.74 6.13 0.96
N LEU A 128 4.76 5.31 1.36
CA LEU A 128 3.35 5.61 1.32
C LEU A 128 2.79 5.73 2.75
N ARG A 129 1.70 6.48 2.91
CA ARG A 129 0.89 6.53 4.13
C ARG A 129 -0.51 6.01 3.82
N CYS A 130 -0.98 4.98 4.54
CA CYS A 130 -2.31 4.42 4.35
C CYS A 130 -3.42 5.46 4.51
N PHE A 131 -4.54 5.29 3.79
CA PHE A 131 -5.71 6.16 3.95
C PHE A 131 -6.34 5.97 5.34
N ALA A 132 -7.01 7.00 5.84
CA ALA A 132 -7.74 6.91 7.10
C ALA A 132 -8.87 5.87 7.04
N ALA A 133 -9.52 5.73 5.87
CA ALA A 133 -10.57 4.73 5.63
C ALA A 133 -10.04 3.29 5.62
N MET A 134 -8.76 3.09 5.33
CA MET A 134 -8.07 1.80 5.37
C MET A 134 -6.67 1.98 5.98
N PRO A 135 -6.56 2.11 7.32
CA PRO A 135 -5.34 2.59 7.98
C PRO A 135 -4.21 1.57 8.04
N ALA A 136 -4.44 0.33 7.62
CA ALA A 136 -3.45 -0.75 7.61
C ALA A 136 -3.67 -1.68 6.42
N VAL A 137 -2.67 -2.49 6.13
CA VAL A 137 -2.75 -3.57 5.12
C VAL A 137 -3.72 -4.64 5.61
N ASP A 138 -4.62 -5.07 4.72
CA ASP A 138 -5.44 -6.26 4.89
C ASP A 138 -4.90 -7.39 3.99
N PRO A 139 -4.16 -8.36 4.54
CA PRO A 139 -3.62 -9.46 3.74
C PRO A 139 -4.72 -10.39 3.21
N GLY A 140 -5.94 -10.31 3.75
CA GLY A 140 -7.02 -11.24 3.49
C GLY A 140 -6.70 -12.66 3.99
N THR A 141 -7.58 -13.60 3.62
CA THR A 141 -7.39 -15.02 3.93
C THR A 141 -6.63 -15.70 2.80
N ALA A 142 -5.53 -16.38 3.15
CA ALA A 142 -4.81 -17.19 2.18
C ALA A 142 -5.70 -18.38 1.72
N GLY A 143 -5.90 -18.49 0.41
CA GLY A 143 -6.59 -19.63 -0.19
C GLY A 143 -5.65 -20.82 -0.45
N ALA A 144 -6.20 -21.90 -1.01
CA ALA A 144 -5.43 -23.08 -1.42
C ALA A 144 -4.44 -22.76 -2.56
N SER A 145 -4.73 -21.78 -3.38
CA SER A 145 -3.89 -21.31 -4.48
C SER A 145 -3.49 -19.85 -4.28
N PRO A 146 -2.29 -19.45 -4.75
CA PRO A 146 -1.88 -18.05 -4.71
C PRO A 146 -2.84 -17.16 -5.49
N ARG A 147 -3.25 -16.05 -4.88
CA ARG A 147 -4.12 -15.05 -5.51
C ARG A 147 -3.38 -14.27 -6.61
N THR A 148 -4.15 -13.60 -7.45
CA THR A 148 -3.68 -12.57 -8.38
C THR A 148 -3.85 -11.21 -7.73
N PHE A 149 -2.83 -10.36 -7.81
CA PHE A 149 -2.85 -9.01 -7.28
C PHE A 149 -2.75 -7.98 -8.40
N GLU A 150 -3.44 -6.88 -8.25
CA GLU A 150 -3.34 -5.72 -9.13
C GLU A 150 -2.87 -4.53 -8.32
N LEU A 151 -1.68 -4.01 -8.65
CA LEU A 151 -1.15 -2.77 -8.09
C LEU A 151 -1.49 -1.64 -9.05
N ARG A 152 -2.17 -0.61 -8.54
CA ARG A 152 -2.58 0.55 -9.34
C ARG A 152 -2.02 1.82 -8.71
N THR A 153 -1.46 2.68 -9.56
CA THR A 153 -0.97 3.99 -9.15
C THR A 153 -1.69 5.07 -9.97
N TYR A 154 -2.27 6.03 -9.27
CA TYR A 154 -2.97 7.17 -9.85
C TYR A 154 -2.17 8.43 -9.53
N ALA A 155 -1.67 9.09 -10.57
CA ALA A 155 -1.09 10.41 -10.46
C ALA A 155 -2.20 11.48 -10.47
N SER A 156 -1.96 12.59 -9.79
CA SER A 156 -2.82 13.76 -9.78
C SER A 156 -2.02 15.00 -10.16
N ASP A 157 -2.67 16.02 -10.69
CA ASP A 157 -2.00 17.25 -11.14
C ASP A 157 -1.45 18.08 -9.97
N ASN A 158 -2.10 17.97 -8.80
CA ASN A 158 -1.71 18.67 -7.57
C ASN A 158 -2.29 17.97 -6.34
N GLU A 159 -1.88 18.45 -5.15
CA GLU A 159 -2.29 17.87 -3.87
C GLU A 159 -3.80 17.96 -3.61
N ALA A 160 -4.46 19.02 -4.08
CA ALA A 160 -5.90 19.22 -3.88
C ALA A 160 -6.70 18.17 -4.68
N THR A 161 -6.32 17.91 -5.93
CA THR A 161 -6.94 16.87 -6.75
C THR A 161 -6.67 15.47 -6.20
N LEU A 162 -5.45 15.24 -5.67
CA LEU A 162 -5.13 14.00 -4.96
C LEU A 162 -6.04 13.79 -3.74
N GLN A 163 -6.23 14.82 -2.88
CA GLN A 163 -7.10 14.70 -1.70
C GLN A 163 -8.56 14.47 -2.10
N THR A 164 -9.01 15.06 -3.22
CA THR A 164 -10.35 14.81 -3.77
C THR A 164 -10.51 13.34 -4.19
N LYS A 165 -9.51 12.75 -4.88
CA LYS A 165 -9.56 11.32 -5.24
C LYS A 165 -9.51 10.42 -4.01
N ILE A 166 -8.69 10.74 -3.00
CA ILE A 166 -8.64 10.00 -1.73
C ILE A 166 -10.00 10.04 -1.03
N LYS A 167 -10.64 11.21 -1.01
CA LYS A 167 -12.00 11.35 -0.44
C LYS A 167 -13.02 10.50 -1.18
N MET A 168 -13.01 10.50 -2.52
CA MET A 168 -13.88 9.65 -3.35
C MET A 168 -13.73 8.16 -3.02
N PHE A 169 -12.49 7.67 -2.86
CA PHE A 169 -12.22 6.31 -2.42
C PHE A 169 -12.80 6.02 -1.03
N ALA A 170 -12.55 6.93 -0.08
CA ALA A 170 -12.97 6.77 1.31
C ALA A 170 -14.48 6.81 1.49
N ASP A 171 -15.17 7.67 0.73
CA ASP A 171 -16.61 7.87 0.86
C ASP A 171 -17.42 6.68 0.29
N ALA A 172 -16.95 6.05 -0.81
CA ALA A 172 -17.75 5.03 -1.50
C ALA A 172 -16.95 4.00 -2.30
N GLU A 173 -15.90 4.37 -3.03
CA GLU A 173 -15.30 3.52 -4.07
C GLU A 173 -14.70 2.22 -3.49
N ILE A 174 -14.07 2.29 -2.30
CA ILE A 174 -13.53 1.11 -1.60
C ILE A 174 -14.64 0.09 -1.29
N ASP A 175 -15.80 0.55 -0.86
CA ASP A 175 -16.93 -0.34 -0.56
C ASP A 175 -17.57 -0.91 -1.84
N ILE A 176 -17.60 -0.12 -2.92
CA ILE A 176 -18.05 -0.62 -4.22
C ILE A 176 -17.12 -1.74 -4.72
N PHE A 177 -15.79 -1.61 -4.55
CA PHE A 177 -14.85 -2.70 -4.87
C PHE A 177 -15.19 -3.98 -4.14
N ARG A 178 -15.45 -3.92 -2.83
CA ARG A 178 -15.84 -5.09 -2.03
C ARG A 178 -17.13 -5.74 -2.54
N LYS A 179 -18.16 -4.92 -2.84
CA LYS A 179 -19.44 -5.38 -3.40
C LYS A 179 -19.26 -6.07 -4.76
N CYS A 180 -18.24 -5.70 -5.53
CA CYS A 180 -17.92 -6.28 -6.83
C CYS A 180 -17.00 -7.51 -6.75
N GLY A 181 -16.69 -8.02 -5.55
CA GLY A 181 -15.85 -9.21 -5.37
C GLY A 181 -14.34 -8.94 -5.44
N MET A 182 -13.92 -7.68 -5.35
CA MET A 182 -12.52 -7.31 -5.21
C MET A 182 -12.14 -7.29 -3.74
N HIS A 183 -10.93 -7.73 -3.39
CA HIS A 183 -10.41 -7.61 -2.04
C HIS A 183 -9.40 -6.45 -1.96
N PRO A 184 -9.73 -5.32 -1.29
CA PRO A 184 -8.80 -4.26 -1.01
C PRO A 184 -7.69 -4.73 -0.07
N VAL A 185 -6.42 -4.64 -0.51
CA VAL A 185 -5.24 -5.01 0.28
C VAL A 185 -4.67 -3.80 1.01
N PHE A 186 -4.53 -2.69 0.31
CA PHE A 186 -4.19 -1.38 0.89
C PHE A 186 -4.57 -0.25 -0.05
N PHE A 187 -4.76 0.93 0.51
CA PHE A 187 -4.89 2.23 -0.17
C PHE A 187 -4.00 3.23 0.54
N ALA A 188 -3.10 3.88 -0.20
CA ALA A 188 -2.13 4.78 0.41
C ALA A 188 -1.71 5.93 -0.52
N GLU A 189 -1.41 7.08 0.06
CA GLU A 189 -0.84 8.23 -0.64
C GLU A 189 0.68 8.22 -0.55
N ALA A 190 1.38 8.59 -1.60
CA ALA A 190 2.83 8.69 -1.58
C ALA A 190 3.26 9.94 -0.81
N VAL A 191 4.15 9.76 0.18
CA VAL A 191 4.73 10.85 0.99
C VAL A 191 6.17 11.13 0.60
N VAL A 192 6.91 10.11 0.12
CA VAL A 192 8.27 10.25 -0.40
C VAL A 192 8.40 9.32 -1.62
N GLY A 193 8.96 9.82 -2.71
CA GLY A 193 9.18 9.06 -3.94
C GLY A 193 9.19 9.96 -5.17
N SER A 194 9.15 9.34 -6.34
CA SER A 194 9.06 10.02 -7.63
C SER A 194 7.61 10.29 -8.05
N ASN A 195 7.42 11.20 -9.00
CA ASN A 195 6.12 11.49 -9.65
C ASN A 195 5.00 11.81 -8.66
N LEU A 196 5.27 12.70 -7.69
CA LEU A 196 4.29 13.23 -6.74
C LEU A 196 3.51 14.40 -7.36
N PRO A 197 2.24 14.62 -6.96
CA PRO A 197 1.48 13.84 -5.98
C PRO A 197 0.80 12.61 -6.62
N ARG A 198 0.72 11.51 -5.86
CA ARG A 198 0.09 10.26 -6.33
C ARG A 198 -0.41 9.40 -5.18
N LEU A 199 -1.34 8.52 -5.49
CA LEU A 199 -1.76 7.43 -4.61
C LEU A 199 -1.44 6.07 -5.26
N THR A 200 -1.32 5.05 -4.43
CA THR A 200 -1.15 3.67 -4.87
C THR A 200 -2.05 2.77 -4.03
N TYR A 201 -2.71 1.82 -4.68
CA TYR A 201 -3.52 0.82 -4.00
C TYR A 201 -3.33 -0.56 -4.62
N MET A 202 -3.68 -1.57 -3.86
CA MET A 202 -3.60 -2.95 -4.30
C MET A 202 -4.91 -3.66 -4.05
N LEU A 203 -5.37 -4.38 -5.07
CA LEU A 203 -6.53 -5.27 -5.02
C LEU A 203 -6.08 -6.71 -5.23
N ALA A 204 -6.75 -7.66 -4.57
CA ALA A 204 -6.52 -9.07 -4.76
C ALA A 204 -7.76 -9.76 -5.32
N TYR A 205 -7.51 -10.79 -6.11
CA TYR A 205 -8.51 -11.62 -6.78
C TYR A 205 -8.10 -13.09 -6.69
N GLU A 206 -9.04 -13.98 -6.77
CA GLU A 206 -8.75 -15.41 -6.83
C GLU A 206 -7.85 -15.76 -8.03
N ASN A 207 -8.14 -15.18 -9.21
CA ASN A 207 -7.39 -15.38 -10.44
C ASN A 207 -7.70 -14.24 -11.45
N LEU A 208 -7.07 -14.27 -12.63
CA LEU A 208 -7.31 -13.27 -13.67
C LEU A 208 -8.76 -13.24 -14.19
N ALA A 209 -9.42 -14.40 -14.30
CA ALA A 209 -10.81 -14.44 -14.75
C ALA A 209 -11.75 -13.78 -13.72
N ALA A 210 -11.50 -13.99 -12.43
CA ALA A 210 -12.23 -13.32 -11.36
C ALA A 210 -12.00 -11.81 -11.40
N ARG A 211 -10.77 -11.36 -11.69
CA ARG A 211 -10.44 -9.94 -11.90
C ARG A 211 -11.28 -9.33 -13.02
N GLU A 212 -11.28 -9.94 -14.22
CA GLU A 212 -12.04 -9.42 -15.37
C GLU A 212 -13.54 -9.31 -15.04
N LYS A 213 -14.11 -10.34 -14.42
CA LYS A 213 -15.51 -10.32 -13.98
C LYS A 213 -15.77 -9.21 -12.95
N ALA A 214 -14.89 -9.03 -11.98
CA ALA A 214 -15.04 -8.02 -10.93
C ALA A 214 -15.00 -6.59 -11.51
N TRP A 215 -14.09 -6.30 -12.44
CA TRP A 215 -14.03 -5.01 -13.13
C TRP A 215 -15.25 -4.75 -14.03
N ALA A 216 -15.75 -5.78 -14.73
CA ALA A 216 -17.00 -5.67 -15.51
C ALA A 216 -18.18 -5.35 -14.59
N THR A 217 -18.28 -6.04 -13.44
CA THR A 217 -19.31 -5.77 -12.43
C THR A 217 -19.17 -4.36 -11.86
N PHE A 218 -17.96 -3.90 -11.53
CA PHE A 218 -17.71 -2.54 -11.05
C PHE A 218 -18.14 -1.49 -12.08
N GLY A 219 -17.75 -1.67 -13.34
CA GLY A 219 -18.08 -0.74 -14.42
C GLY A 219 -19.59 -0.53 -14.60
N SER A 220 -20.41 -1.53 -14.31
CA SER A 220 -21.88 -1.48 -14.41
C SER A 220 -22.58 -1.23 -13.06
N HIS A 221 -21.84 -1.20 -11.94
CA HIS A 221 -22.44 -1.08 -10.60
C HIS A 221 -23.18 0.24 -10.42
N PRO A 222 -24.46 0.25 -9.97
CA PRO A 222 -25.25 1.48 -9.85
C PRO A 222 -24.63 2.57 -8.97
N ASP A 223 -23.97 2.18 -7.87
CA ASP A 223 -23.29 3.12 -6.97
C ASP A 223 -22.10 3.77 -7.67
N TRP A 224 -21.34 3.00 -8.49
CA TRP A 224 -20.26 3.54 -9.31
C TRP A 224 -20.78 4.51 -10.36
N GLN A 225 -21.87 4.14 -11.06
CA GLN A 225 -22.46 5.01 -12.09
C GLN A 225 -22.90 6.35 -11.52
N LYS A 226 -23.38 6.40 -10.26
CA LYS A 226 -23.71 7.64 -9.56
C LYS A 226 -22.45 8.39 -9.10
N LEU A 227 -21.49 7.69 -8.52
CA LEU A 227 -20.28 8.29 -7.94
C LEU A 227 -19.45 9.02 -9.00
N LYS A 228 -19.20 8.37 -10.15
CA LYS A 228 -18.33 8.89 -11.22
C LYS A 228 -18.85 10.18 -11.90
N VAL A 229 -20.16 10.45 -11.79
CA VAL A 229 -20.78 11.68 -12.35
C VAL A 229 -21.01 12.76 -11.30
N THR A 230 -20.58 12.52 -10.05
CA THR A 230 -20.61 13.54 -9.00
C THR A 230 -19.68 14.69 -9.41
N PRO A 231 -20.13 15.95 -9.37
CA PRO A 231 -19.29 17.09 -9.72
C PRO A 231 -17.96 17.08 -8.95
N GLY A 232 -16.84 17.23 -9.66
CA GLY A 232 -15.50 17.19 -9.12
C GLY A 232 -14.92 15.78 -8.88
N TYR A 233 -15.61 14.69 -9.26
CA TYR A 233 -15.15 13.32 -9.09
C TYR A 233 -14.81 12.59 -10.39
N SER A 234 -14.95 13.26 -11.55
CA SER A 234 -14.56 12.62 -12.81
C SER A 234 -13.04 12.39 -12.86
N ASP A 235 -12.62 11.24 -13.36
CA ASP A 235 -11.19 10.94 -13.51
C ASP A 235 -10.46 11.99 -14.37
N ALA A 236 -11.16 12.60 -15.35
CA ALA A 236 -10.60 13.68 -16.17
C ALA A 236 -10.25 14.96 -15.36
N GLU A 237 -10.84 15.13 -14.17
CA GLU A 237 -10.60 16.29 -13.31
C GLU A 237 -9.59 16.00 -12.18
N ILE A 238 -9.46 14.73 -11.74
CA ILE A 238 -8.71 14.41 -10.52
C ILE A 238 -7.63 13.32 -10.70
N VAL A 239 -7.49 12.75 -11.91
CA VAL A 239 -6.48 11.73 -12.22
C VAL A 239 -5.77 12.06 -13.51
N SER A 240 -4.50 12.42 -13.45
CA SER A 240 -3.71 12.77 -14.64
C SER A 240 -3.14 11.56 -15.36
N ASN A 241 -2.87 10.47 -14.65
CA ASN A 241 -2.37 9.22 -15.23
C ASN A 241 -2.69 8.02 -14.34
N ILE A 242 -2.89 6.86 -14.98
CA ILE A 242 -3.08 5.57 -14.31
C ILE A 242 -2.04 4.60 -14.83
N SER A 243 -1.30 3.98 -13.92
CA SER A 243 -0.48 2.81 -14.23
C SER A 243 -0.93 1.62 -13.39
N ASN A 244 -0.81 0.42 -13.94
CA ASN A 244 -1.12 -0.81 -13.23
C ASN A 244 -0.15 -1.93 -13.56
N ALA A 245 -0.02 -2.87 -12.61
CA ALA A 245 0.72 -4.10 -12.78
C ALA A 245 -0.07 -5.27 -12.20
N ILE A 246 -0.06 -6.40 -12.90
CA ILE A 246 -0.58 -7.68 -12.41
C ILE A 246 0.58 -8.46 -11.82
N LEU A 247 0.39 -8.90 -10.59
CA LEU A 247 1.42 -9.48 -9.76
C LEU A 247 0.99 -10.84 -9.19
N ARG A 248 1.98 -11.67 -8.89
CA ARG A 248 1.81 -12.90 -8.10
C ARG A 248 2.68 -12.84 -6.86
N PRO A 249 2.24 -13.40 -5.72
CA PRO A 249 3.06 -13.45 -4.52
C PRO A 249 4.31 -14.31 -4.77
N GLY A 250 5.44 -13.83 -4.27
CA GLY A 250 6.71 -14.54 -4.23
C GLY A 250 6.82 -15.45 -3.01
N ALA A 251 7.88 -16.24 -2.97
CA ALA A 251 8.20 -17.09 -1.82
C ALA A 251 8.36 -16.27 -0.54
N GLY A 252 7.76 -16.72 0.56
CA GLY A 252 7.82 -16.05 1.86
C GLY A 252 6.89 -14.85 2.02
N SER A 253 6.11 -14.48 0.99
CA SER A 253 5.13 -13.39 1.09
C SER A 253 4.08 -13.68 2.16
N GLU A 254 3.85 -12.73 3.08
CA GLU A 254 2.75 -12.79 4.07
C GLU A 254 1.42 -12.30 3.48
N ILE A 255 1.45 -11.69 2.30
CA ILE A 255 0.27 -11.27 1.52
C ILE A 255 0.21 -12.16 0.28
N ARG A 256 -0.71 -13.15 0.29
CA ARG A 256 -0.76 -14.21 -0.74
C ARG A 256 -2.17 -14.77 -0.96
#